data_93662776932e85eace9d25bde2100b9a
#
_entry.id   93662776932e85eace9d25bde2100b9a
#
_cell.length_a   1.000
_cell.length_b   1.000
_cell.length_c   1.000
_cell.angle_alpha   90.00
_cell.angle_beta   90.00
_cell.angle_gamma   90.00
#
_symmetry.space_group_name_H-M   'P 1'
#
loop_
_entity.id
_entity.type
_entity.pdbx_description
1 polymer ?
#
loop_
_entity_poly.entity_id
_entity_poly.type
_entity_poly.pdbx_seq_one_letter_code
_entity_poly.pdbx_strand_id
1 'polypeptide(L)'
;MSEKVKSIRGMQVLLPEVLEKWQAVEGIVKGVFNAYAFKEIRTPIVERSELFHRTIGENTDVVAKEMYSFKDRKDQSLSLRPEATAGIVRAGIEHSLFYNQTQKLWSMGPMYRYERPQKGRYRQFHQINMEAFGFQGPEIDAEIILMTARIWKLLKVDHLQLEINSLGMPVSRKKYRTELQNYFSDHRAILDEDSLNRLEKNPMRILDSKNPDLQSIIEASPKMLDFLDNESSEHFEILKDALTSNGIPFILNDKLVRGLDYYTKTVFEWTTDQLGSQATVCGGGRYDGLVKELGGQDIPAIGCAIGVERLTELVAVSSENPQNKQPKIYIVAVGKEAENQALVLSEKIRDLGNGISVVMNMDGGSFKQQFKRADKSGSDLALIIGEEEIESRTVSIKSMKSDAEQKSVDKAKVLEEIKQYL
;
A
#
# COMPACT_ATOMS: atom_id res chain seq x y z
N MET A 1 26.38 -28.46 -13.57
CA MET A 1 25.49 -27.92 -12.50
C MET A 1 24.37 -27.17 -13.19
N SER A 2 23.11 -27.50 -12.94
CA SER A 2 21.99 -26.75 -13.50
C SER A 2 22.00 -25.32 -12.93
N GLU A 3 21.81 -24.34 -13.82
CA GLU A 3 21.71 -22.94 -13.40
C GLU A 3 20.49 -22.75 -12.47
N LYS A 4 20.71 -22.08 -11.34
CA LYS A 4 19.60 -21.82 -10.38
C LYS A 4 18.59 -20.88 -11.00
N VAL A 5 17.34 -21.28 -11.06
CA VAL A 5 16.23 -20.39 -11.46
C VAL A 5 16.10 -19.27 -10.45
N LYS A 6 16.08 -18.03 -10.95
CA LYS A 6 15.96 -16.80 -10.14
C LYS A 6 14.66 -16.08 -10.47
N SER A 7 14.21 -15.24 -9.56
CA SER A 7 13.07 -14.34 -9.79
C SER A 7 13.37 -13.33 -10.91
N ILE A 8 12.32 -12.82 -11.53
CA ILE A 8 12.42 -11.77 -12.56
C ILE A 8 12.96 -10.49 -11.92
N ARG A 9 13.89 -9.82 -12.60
CA ARG A 9 14.46 -8.55 -12.13
C ARG A 9 13.37 -7.51 -11.89
N GLY A 10 13.31 -6.97 -10.67
CA GLY A 10 12.29 -5.98 -10.27
C GLY A 10 10.97 -6.61 -9.76
N MET A 11 10.91 -7.94 -9.65
CA MET A 11 9.82 -8.67 -8.97
C MET A 11 10.42 -9.40 -7.78
N GLN A 12 10.19 -8.89 -6.58
CA GLN A 12 10.83 -9.38 -5.37
C GLN A 12 9.96 -10.40 -4.63
N VAL A 13 10.62 -11.33 -3.96
CA VAL A 13 9.99 -12.21 -2.96
C VAL A 13 10.01 -11.48 -1.62
N LEU A 14 8.85 -11.33 -1.02
CA LEU A 14 8.74 -10.81 0.34
C LEU A 14 8.97 -11.96 1.33
N LEU A 15 10.10 -11.92 2.03
CA LEU A 15 10.46 -12.92 3.02
C LEU A 15 9.71 -12.68 4.35
N PRO A 16 9.60 -13.71 5.24
CA PRO A 16 8.85 -13.61 6.48
C PRO A 16 9.21 -12.40 7.34
N GLU A 17 10.49 -12.08 7.47
CA GLU A 17 10.97 -10.95 8.30
C GLU A 17 10.49 -9.59 7.74
N VAL A 18 10.37 -9.47 6.42
CA VAL A 18 9.83 -8.28 5.77
C VAL A 18 8.32 -8.20 5.95
N LEU A 19 7.64 -9.36 5.87
CA LEU A 19 6.18 -9.45 5.98
C LEU A 19 5.66 -9.11 7.37
N GLU A 20 6.40 -9.36 8.44
CA GLU A 20 6.00 -8.94 9.79
C GLU A 20 5.73 -7.44 9.85
N LYS A 21 6.63 -6.64 9.28
CA LYS A 21 6.47 -5.18 9.19
C LYS A 21 5.30 -4.78 8.30
N TRP A 22 5.15 -5.45 7.17
CA TRP A 22 4.06 -5.20 6.24
C TRP A 22 2.69 -5.45 6.90
N GLN A 23 2.52 -6.59 7.54
CA GLN A 23 1.28 -6.97 8.23
C GLN A 23 0.92 -5.98 9.36
N ALA A 24 1.93 -5.44 10.06
CA ALA A 24 1.69 -4.40 11.06
C ALA A 24 1.16 -3.10 10.42
N VAL A 25 1.76 -2.68 9.29
CA VAL A 25 1.27 -1.52 8.52
C VAL A 25 -0.14 -1.77 8.00
N GLU A 26 -0.39 -2.93 7.39
CA GLU A 26 -1.69 -3.35 6.87
C GLU A 26 -2.77 -3.32 7.96
N GLY A 27 -2.46 -3.83 9.14
CA GLY A 27 -3.37 -3.83 10.28
C GLY A 27 -3.80 -2.42 10.70
N ILE A 28 -2.85 -1.49 10.81
CA ILE A 28 -3.13 -0.08 11.13
C ILE A 28 -3.98 0.58 10.05
N VAL A 29 -3.58 0.42 8.78
CA VAL A 29 -4.31 1.00 7.64
C VAL A 29 -5.74 0.48 7.58
N LYS A 30 -5.94 -0.82 7.75
CA LYS A 30 -7.26 -1.46 7.79
C LYS A 30 -8.13 -0.92 8.93
N GLY A 31 -7.53 -0.70 10.10
CA GLY A 31 -8.21 -0.05 11.24
C GLY A 31 -8.67 1.37 10.90
N VAL A 32 -7.85 2.15 10.20
CA VAL A 32 -8.24 3.51 9.76
C VAL A 32 -9.37 3.43 8.74
N PHE A 33 -9.30 2.57 7.73
CA PHE A 33 -10.37 2.44 6.73
C PHE A 33 -11.72 2.08 7.38
N ASN A 34 -11.71 1.17 8.35
CA ASN A 34 -12.92 0.82 9.10
C ASN A 34 -13.49 2.04 9.84
N ALA A 35 -12.63 2.88 10.45
CA ALA A 35 -13.05 4.08 11.16
C ALA A 35 -13.66 5.15 10.24
N TYR A 36 -13.27 5.17 8.95
CA TYR A 36 -13.83 6.06 7.92
C TYR A 36 -14.93 5.40 7.07
N ALA A 37 -15.37 4.20 7.46
CA ALA A 37 -16.41 3.41 6.78
C ALA A 37 -16.09 3.02 5.32
N PHE A 38 -14.81 2.88 4.98
CA PHE A 38 -14.38 2.31 3.71
C PHE A 38 -14.53 0.78 3.72
N LYS A 39 -15.04 0.21 2.65
CA LYS A 39 -15.23 -1.25 2.47
C LYS A 39 -14.17 -1.82 1.54
N GLU A 40 -13.65 -2.99 1.87
CA GLU A 40 -12.67 -3.68 1.02
C GLU A 40 -13.31 -4.18 -0.28
N ILE A 41 -12.64 -3.94 -1.41
CA ILE A 41 -12.92 -4.53 -2.71
C ILE A 41 -11.65 -5.16 -3.28
N ARG A 42 -11.78 -6.31 -3.94
CA ARG A 42 -10.66 -6.97 -4.64
C ARG A 42 -11.02 -7.18 -6.10
N THR A 43 -10.23 -6.60 -6.98
CA THR A 43 -10.38 -6.72 -8.43
C THR A 43 -9.36 -7.70 -9.00
N PRO A 44 -9.61 -8.30 -10.17
CA PRO A 44 -8.65 -9.15 -10.85
C PRO A 44 -7.31 -8.44 -11.09
N ILE A 45 -6.24 -9.24 -11.13
CA ILE A 45 -4.90 -8.75 -11.51
C ILE A 45 -4.78 -8.59 -13.02
N VAL A 46 -5.47 -9.46 -13.77
CA VAL A 46 -5.50 -9.44 -15.23
C VAL A 46 -6.81 -8.83 -15.68
N GLU A 47 -6.71 -7.82 -16.52
CA GLU A 47 -7.85 -7.11 -17.11
C GLU A 47 -7.68 -7.01 -18.63
N ARG A 48 -8.73 -6.63 -19.36
CA ARG A 48 -8.60 -6.27 -20.77
C ARG A 48 -7.74 -5.03 -20.92
N SER A 49 -6.79 -5.05 -21.84
CA SER A 49 -5.89 -3.90 -22.09
C SER A 49 -6.65 -2.61 -22.41
N GLU A 50 -7.79 -2.74 -23.10
CA GLU A 50 -8.69 -1.62 -23.44
C GLU A 50 -9.10 -0.82 -22.22
N LEU A 51 -9.30 -1.45 -21.05
CA LEU A 51 -9.67 -0.78 -19.82
C LEU A 51 -8.66 0.33 -19.49
N PHE A 52 -7.37 0.00 -19.52
CA PHE A 52 -6.31 0.93 -19.17
C PHE A 52 -6.03 1.95 -20.26
N HIS A 53 -6.15 1.57 -21.54
CA HIS A 53 -6.03 2.51 -22.65
C HIS A 53 -7.07 3.64 -22.57
N ARG A 54 -8.31 3.30 -22.24
CA ARG A 54 -9.41 4.27 -22.13
C ARG A 54 -9.28 5.16 -20.89
N THR A 55 -8.79 4.64 -19.77
CA THR A 55 -8.78 5.37 -18.49
C THR A 55 -7.51 6.17 -18.25
N ILE A 56 -6.34 5.55 -18.45
CA ILE A 56 -5.06 6.14 -18.09
C ILE A 56 -4.60 7.20 -19.11
N GLY A 57 -5.00 7.03 -20.37
CA GLY A 57 -4.62 7.87 -21.51
C GLY A 57 -3.48 7.26 -22.33
N GLU A 58 -3.67 7.19 -23.64
CA GLU A 58 -2.72 6.54 -24.58
C GLU A 58 -1.34 7.19 -24.61
N ASN A 59 -1.25 8.48 -24.29
CA ASN A 59 -0.01 9.26 -24.31
C ASN A 59 0.76 9.22 -22.96
N THR A 60 0.29 8.45 -21.97
CA THR A 60 0.97 8.33 -20.71
C THR A 60 2.11 7.31 -20.81
N ASP A 61 3.21 7.50 -20.08
CA ASP A 61 4.32 6.53 -20.06
C ASP A 61 3.84 5.14 -19.61
N VAL A 62 2.87 5.09 -18.69
CA VAL A 62 2.28 3.84 -18.19
C VAL A 62 1.69 3.02 -19.35
N VAL A 63 0.86 3.60 -20.19
CA VAL A 63 0.20 2.90 -21.31
C VAL A 63 1.18 2.70 -22.46
N ALA A 64 1.97 3.71 -22.80
CA ALA A 64 2.85 3.68 -23.96
C ALA A 64 4.06 2.72 -23.81
N LYS A 65 4.58 2.54 -22.58
CA LYS A 65 5.88 1.87 -22.38
C LYS A 65 5.92 0.87 -21.21
N GLU A 66 5.01 0.97 -20.21
CA GLU A 66 5.17 0.28 -18.93
C GLU A 66 4.17 -0.85 -18.70
N MET A 67 3.12 -0.98 -19.52
CA MET A 67 2.15 -2.06 -19.37
C MET A 67 2.75 -3.43 -19.73
N TYR A 68 2.48 -4.44 -18.88
CA TYR A 68 2.66 -5.84 -19.23
C TYR A 68 1.41 -6.33 -19.95
N SER A 69 1.47 -6.42 -21.28
CA SER A 69 0.36 -6.85 -22.11
C SER A 69 0.70 -8.13 -22.86
N PHE A 70 -0.30 -9.01 -23.02
CA PHE A 70 -0.18 -10.29 -23.71
C PHE A 70 -1.53 -10.68 -24.32
N LYS A 71 -1.51 -11.64 -25.22
CA LYS A 71 -2.74 -12.17 -25.83
C LYS A 71 -3.14 -13.48 -25.16
N ASP A 72 -4.44 -13.67 -24.97
CA ASP A 72 -4.98 -14.96 -24.53
C ASP A 72 -5.11 -15.94 -25.71
N ARG A 73 -5.62 -17.15 -25.44
CA ARG A 73 -5.80 -18.19 -26.46
C ARG A 73 -6.84 -17.84 -27.54
N LYS A 74 -7.63 -16.78 -27.33
CA LYS A 74 -8.64 -16.25 -28.26
C LYS A 74 -8.20 -14.94 -28.90
N ASP A 75 -6.90 -14.62 -28.81
CA ASP A 75 -6.26 -13.42 -29.34
C ASP A 75 -6.76 -12.09 -28.72
N GLN A 76 -7.40 -12.16 -27.52
CA GLN A 76 -7.81 -10.96 -26.78
C GLN A 76 -6.60 -10.35 -26.07
N SER A 77 -6.45 -9.02 -26.18
CA SER A 77 -5.38 -8.29 -25.49
C SER A 77 -5.72 -8.13 -24.02
N LEU A 78 -4.86 -8.68 -23.18
CA LEU A 78 -4.94 -8.62 -21.72
C LEU A 78 -3.70 -7.92 -21.15
N SER A 79 -3.84 -7.32 -19.98
CA SER A 79 -2.73 -6.69 -19.28
C SER A 79 -2.77 -7.02 -17.79
N LEU A 80 -1.57 -7.13 -17.20
CA LEU A 80 -1.44 -7.03 -15.75
C LEU A 80 -1.73 -5.58 -15.35
N ARG A 81 -2.57 -5.39 -14.31
CA ARG A 81 -3.01 -4.06 -13.89
C ARG A 81 -1.83 -3.17 -13.47
N PRO A 82 -1.66 -1.99 -14.06
CA PRO A 82 -0.63 -1.02 -13.68
C PRO A 82 -1.04 -0.13 -12.51
N GLU A 83 -2.34 -0.11 -12.18
CA GLU A 83 -2.98 0.64 -11.10
C GLU A 83 -4.35 0.00 -10.77
N ALA A 84 -5.03 0.41 -9.69
CA ALA A 84 -6.25 -0.26 -9.25
C ALA A 84 -7.54 0.48 -9.61
N THR A 85 -7.50 1.80 -9.76
CA THR A 85 -8.70 2.66 -9.92
C THR A 85 -9.56 2.22 -11.09
N ALA A 86 -8.97 1.98 -12.26
CA ALA A 86 -9.70 1.53 -13.45
C ALA A 86 -10.47 0.21 -13.20
N GLY A 87 -9.83 -0.76 -12.55
CA GLY A 87 -10.44 -2.03 -12.18
C GLY A 87 -11.57 -1.87 -11.17
N ILE A 88 -11.44 -0.96 -10.20
CA ILE A 88 -12.47 -0.66 -9.21
C ILE A 88 -13.66 0.02 -9.88
N VAL A 89 -13.43 1.00 -10.75
CA VAL A 89 -14.50 1.68 -11.51
C VAL A 89 -15.25 0.68 -12.39
N ARG A 90 -14.54 -0.16 -13.16
CA ARG A 90 -15.16 -1.20 -13.97
C ARG A 90 -16.03 -2.14 -13.11
N ALA A 91 -15.51 -2.61 -12.00
CA ALA A 91 -16.26 -3.49 -11.10
C ALA A 91 -17.50 -2.78 -10.52
N GLY A 92 -17.37 -1.50 -10.15
CA GLY A 92 -18.48 -0.71 -9.67
C GLY A 92 -19.62 -0.55 -10.69
N ILE A 93 -19.28 -0.37 -11.97
CA ILE A 93 -20.24 -0.31 -13.07
C ILE A 93 -20.89 -1.68 -13.30
N GLU A 94 -20.07 -2.73 -13.45
CA GLU A 94 -20.51 -4.09 -13.75
C GLU A 94 -21.46 -4.64 -12.68
N HIS A 95 -21.21 -4.33 -11.40
CA HIS A 95 -22.01 -4.79 -10.28
C HIS A 95 -23.01 -3.75 -9.75
N SER A 96 -23.23 -2.65 -10.48
CA SER A 96 -24.16 -1.58 -10.12
C SER A 96 -23.95 -0.97 -8.74
N LEU A 97 -22.68 -0.94 -8.25
CA LEU A 97 -22.34 -0.45 -6.92
C LEU A 97 -22.59 1.06 -6.77
N PHE A 98 -22.69 1.80 -7.87
CA PHE A 98 -22.87 3.24 -7.86
C PHE A 98 -24.32 3.67 -8.09
N TYR A 99 -25.26 2.72 -8.27
CA TYR A 99 -26.63 3.03 -8.58
C TYR A 99 -27.37 3.61 -7.37
N ASN A 100 -27.77 4.89 -7.45
CA ASN A 100 -28.48 5.63 -6.40
C ASN A 100 -27.82 5.59 -5.00
N GLN A 101 -26.49 5.47 -4.94
CA GLN A 101 -25.77 5.43 -3.67
C GLN A 101 -24.33 5.93 -3.82
N THR A 102 -23.79 6.45 -2.73
CA THR A 102 -22.38 6.76 -2.61
C THR A 102 -21.61 5.51 -2.17
N GLN A 103 -20.33 5.43 -2.53
CA GLN A 103 -19.45 4.33 -2.13
C GLN A 103 -18.10 4.86 -1.63
N LYS A 104 -17.58 4.23 -0.58
CA LYS A 104 -16.21 4.38 -0.10
C LYS A 104 -15.56 3.00 -0.14
N LEU A 105 -14.63 2.80 -1.06
CA LEU A 105 -14.00 1.51 -1.33
C LEU A 105 -12.49 1.62 -1.13
N TRP A 106 -11.88 0.56 -0.61
CA TRP A 106 -10.42 0.44 -0.57
C TRP A 106 -9.99 -0.93 -1.08
N SER A 107 -8.79 -0.98 -1.65
CA SER A 107 -8.18 -2.25 -2.06
C SER A 107 -6.68 -2.24 -1.79
N MET A 108 -6.10 -3.42 -1.66
CA MET A 108 -4.66 -3.59 -1.57
C MET A 108 -4.23 -4.78 -2.42
N GLY A 109 -3.08 -4.64 -3.06
CA GLY A 109 -2.52 -5.74 -3.84
C GLY A 109 -1.41 -5.30 -4.79
N PRO A 110 -0.87 -6.28 -5.56
CA PRO A 110 0.22 -6.04 -6.48
C PRO A 110 -0.24 -5.29 -7.74
N MET A 111 0.63 -4.39 -8.20
CA MET A 111 0.56 -3.67 -9.47
C MET A 111 1.81 -3.98 -10.30
N TYR A 112 1.74 -3.77 -11.60
CA TYR A 112 2.80 -4.20 -12.52
C TYR A 112 3.11 -3.11 -13.53
N ARG A 113 4.39 -2.63 -13.54
CA ARG A 113 4.88 -1.66 -14.53
C ARG A 113 6.28 -2.04 -14.99
N TYR A 114 6.50 -2.06 -16.27
CA TYR A 114 7.81 -2.36 -16.85
C TYR A 114 8.75 -1.16 -16.72
N GLU A 115 9.12 -0.85 -15.49
CA GLU A 115 10.01 0.26 -15.18
C GLU A 115 11.46 -0.21 -14.96
N ARG A 116 12.41 0.75 -14.99
CA ARG A 116 13.79 0.48 -14.58
C ARG A 116 13.83 0.30 -13.06
N PRO A 117 14.17 -0.91 -12.55
CA PRO A 117 14.15 -1.16 -11.12
C PRO A 117 15.20 -0.33 -10.38
N GLN A 118 14.76 0.30 -9.30
CA GLN A 118 15.59 1.01 -8.33
C GLN A 118 14.92 0.96 -6.96
N LYS A 119 15.58 1.47 -5.91
CA LYS A 119 15.00 1.49 -4.55
C LYS A 119 13.65 2.23 -4.56
N GLY A 120 12.61 1.61 -3.99
CA GLY A 120 11.24 2.16 -3.98
C GLY A 120 10.53 2.18 -5.35
N ARG A 121 11.10 1.54 -6.40
CA ARG A 121 10.50 1.44 -7.74
C ARG A 121 10.77 0.06 -8.31
N TYR A 122 9.74 -0.75 -8.36
CA TYR A 122 9.80 -2.17 -8.76
C TYR A 122 8.87 -2.42 -9.94
N ARG A 123 9.09 -3.54 -10.65
CA ARG A 123 8.21 -3.98 -11.74
C ARG A 123 6.94 -4.64 -11.23
N GLN A 124 7.03 -5.32 -10.08
CA GLN A 124 5.89 -5.68 -9.25
C GLN A 124 6.02 -4.90 -7.96
N PHE A 125 5.02 -4.12 -7.63
CA PHE A 125 4.93 -3.30 -6.42
C PHE A 125 3.52 -3.36 -5.86
N HIS A 126 3.33 -2.95 -4.62
CA HIS A 126 2.03 -3.04 -3.97
C HIS A 126 1.48 -1.64 -3.71
N GLN A 127 0.19 -1.50 -3.94
CA GLN A 127 -0.54 -0.29 -3.61
C GLN A 127 -1.67 -0.58 -2.64
N ILE A 128 -1.89 0.36 -1.73
CA ILE A 128 -3.13 0.52 -0.99
C ILE A 128 -3.88 1.66 -1.67
N ASN A 129 -5.08 1.38 -2.16
CA ASN A 129 -5.91 2.33 -2.90
C ASN A 129 -7.18 2.60 -2.11
N MET A 130 -7.64 3.83 -2.13
CA MET A 130 -8.89 4.27 -1.53
C MET A 130 -9.62 5.18 -2.50
N GLU A 131 -10.91 4.88 -2.73
CA GLU A 131 -11.74 5.50 -3.76
C GLU A 131 -13.12 5.84 -3.18
N ALA A 132 -13.59 7.05 -3.40
CA ALA A 132 -14.92 7.52 -2.99
C ALA A 132 -15.70 7.97 -4.22
N PHE A 133 -16.93 7.48 -4.36
CA PHE A 133 -17.79 7.70 -5.51
C PHE A 133 -19.12 8.35 -5.11
N GLY A 134 -19.61 9.29 -5.93
CA GLY A 134 -20.91 9.93 -5.77
C GLY A 134 -20.93 11.13 -4.82
N PHE A 135 -19.79 11.58 -4.31
CA PHE A 135 -19.69 12.75 -3.44
C PHE A 135 -19.31 14.01 -4.24
N GLN A 136 -20.20 15.01 -4.26
CA GLN A 136 -20.04 16.21 -5.08
C GLN A 136 -19.04 17.21 -4.52
N GLY A 137 -19.10 17.48 -3.22
CA GLY A 137 -18.37 18.56 -2.56
C GLY A 137 -16.90 18.26 -2.28
N PRO A 138 -16.11 19.28 -1.90
CA PRO A 138 -14.72 19.16 -1.53
C PRO A 138 -14.48 18.51 -0.15
N GLU A 139 -15.55 18.29 0.63
CA GLU A 139 -15.45 17.69 1.96
C GLU A 139 -14.91 16.26 1.90
N ILE A 140 -15.26 15.51 0.86
CA ILE A 140 -14.71 14.16 0.68
C ILE A 140 -13.25 14.20 0.26
N ASP A 141 -12.82 15.25 -0.47
CA ASP A 141 -11.41 15.46 -0.82
C ASP A 141 -10.59 15.69 0.44
N ALA A 142 -11.09 16.56 1.33
CA ALA A 142 -10.49 16.78 2.64
C ALA A 142 -10.49 15.51 3.50
N GLU A 143 -11.59 14.76 3.53
CA GLU A 143 -11.69 13.50 4.31
C GLU A 143 -10.62 12.48 3.89
N ILE A 144 -10.39 12.30 2.59
CA ILE A 144 -9.35 11.38 2.09
C ILE A 144 -7.96 11.85 2.52
N ILE A 145 -7.66 13.15 2.43
CA ILE A 145 -6.38 13.70 2.88
C ILE A 145 -6.22 13.55 4.40
N LEU A 146 -7.26 13.84 5.19
CA LEU A 146 -7.27 13.66 6.64
C LEU A 146 -7.08 12.20 7.04
N MET A 147 -7.68 11.28 6.30
CA MET A 147 -7.53 9.83 6.51
C MET A 147 -6.08 9.39 6.28
N THR A 148 -5.43 9.88 5.21
CA THR A 148 -4.00 9.59 4.97
C THR A 148 -3.12 10.20 6.05
N ALA A 149 -3.36 11.45 6.48
CA ALA A 149 -2.66 12.08 7.60
C ALA A 149 -2.78 11.27 8.90
N ARG A 150 -3.95 10.69 9.18
CA ARG A 150 -4.17 9.79 10.31
C ARG A 150 -3.35 8.51 10.20
N ILE A 151 -3.21 7.93 9.00
CA ILE A 151 -2.34 6.76 8.76
C ILE A 151 -0.89 7.11 9.14
N TRP A 152 -0.37 8.25 8.66
CA TRP A 152 0.98 8.69 8.97
C TRP A 152 1.21 8.85 10.46
N LYS A 153 0.28 9.50 11.14
CA LYS A 153 0.32 9.69 12.60
C LYS A 153 0.37 8.37 13.37
N LEU A 154 -0.47 7.40 13.00
CA LEU A 154 -0.54 6.10 13.67
C LEU A 154 0.69 5.23 13.39
N LEU A 155 1.24 5.32 12.18
CA LEU A 155 2.49 4.65 11.79
C LEU A 155 3.74 5.37 12.29
N LYS A 156 3.60 6.54 12.92
CA LYS A 156 4.71 7.41 13.36
C LYS A 156 5.68 7.73 12.20
N VAL A 157 5.11 7.98 11.03
CA VAL A 157 5.86 8.45 9.86
C VAL A 157 5.85 9.97 9.90
N ASP A 158 6.98 10.52 10.29
CA ASP A 158 7.24 11.95 10.30
C ASP A 158 7.86 12.38 8.95
N HIS A 159 8.01 13.70 8.74
CA HIS A 159 8.67 14.27 7.56
C HIS A 159 7.94 14.02 6.23
N LEU A 160 6.62 13.85 6.26
CA LEU A 160 5.80 13.89 5.06
C LEU A 160 5.23 15.30 4.86
N GLN A 161 5.37 15.81 3.65
CA GLN A 161 4.85 17.10 3.23
C GLN A 161 3.67 16.89 2.29
N LEU A 162 2.57 17.56 2.58
CA LEU A 162 1.41 17.57 1.69
C LEU A 162 1.56 18.68 0.65
N GLU A 163 1.48 18.30 -0.60
CA GLU A 163 1.40 19.22 -1.74
C GLU A 163 0.01 19.09 -2.38
N ILE A 164 -0.63 20.22 -2.66
CA ILE A 164 -1.95 20.25 -3.29
C ILE A 164 -1.98 21.21 -4.48
N ASN A 165 -2.83 20.90 -5.46
CA ASN A 165 -3.11 21.76 -6.60
C ASN A 165 -4.56 21.50 -7.09
N SER A 166 -5.04 22.33 -8.00
CA SER A 166 -6.27 22.09 -8.75
C SER A 166 -5.99 22.10 -10.25
N LEU A 167 -6.46 21.07 -10.95
CA LEU A 167 -6.39 20.97 -12.42
C LEU A 167 -7.64 21.53 -13.09
N GLY A 168 -8.60 22.05 -12.32
CA GLY A 168 -9.86 22.56 -12.85
C GLY A 168 -10.68 21.52 -13.62
N MET A 169 -11.71 21.99 -14.27
CA MET A 169 -12.51 21.18 -15.18
C MET A 169 -11.83 21.06 -16.57
N PRO A 170 -12.23 20.11 -17.42
CA PRO A 170 -11.64 19.91 -18.75
C PRO A 170 -11.57 21.17 -19.61
N VAL A 171 -12.56 22.06 -19.50
CA VAL A 171 -12.58 23.33 -20.25
C VAL A 171 -11.48 24.28 -19.80
N SER A 172 -11.30 24.47 -18.50
CA SER A 172 -10.24 25.29 -17.91
C SER A 172 -8.86 24.71 -18.23
N ARG A 173 -8.72 23.38 -18.09
CA ARG A 173 -7.48 22.67 -18.42
C ARG A 173 -7.12 22.79 -19.92
N LYS A 174 -8.09 22.80 -20.83
CA LYS A 174 -7.84 23.02 -22.27
C LYS A 174 -7.26 24.40 -22.55
N LYS A 175 -7.81 25.44 -21.92
CA LYS A 175 -7.29 26.82 -22.02
C LYS A 175 -5.86 26.89 -21.51
N TYR A 176 -5.62 26.38 -20.32
CA TYR A 176 -4.31 26.33 -19.72
C TYR A 176 -3.28 25.57 -20.57
N ARG A 177 -3.67 24.41 -21.11
CA ARG A 177 -2.80 23.63 -22.00
C ARG A 177 -2.40 24.41 -23.24
N THR A 178 -3.32 25.17 -23.84
CA THR A 178 -3.00 26.03 -25.00
C THR A 178 -2.01 27.11 -24.61
N GLU A 179 -2.20 27.74 -23.45
CA GLU A 179 -1.29 28.78 -22.98
C GLU A 179 0.11 28.24 -22.67
N LEU A 180 0.21 27.07 -22.00
CA LEU A 180 1.47 26.38 -21.81
C LEU A 180 2.16 25.99 -23.12
N GLN A 181 1.38 25.55 -24.11
CA GLN A 181 1.92 25.21 -25.42
C GLN A 181 2.51 26.44 -26.12
N ASN A 182 1.85 27.59 -26.07
CA ASN A 182 2.37 28.84 -26.59
C ASN A 182 3.64 29.24 -25.85
N TYR A 183 3.59 29.29 -24.51
CA TYR A 183 4.71 29.65 -23.67
C TYR A 183 5.95 28.80 -23.92
N PHE A 184 5.83 27.47 -23.90
CA PHE A 184 6.98 26.58 -24.15
C PHE A 184 7.44 26.56 -25.61
N SER A 185 6.56 26.92 -26.57
CA SER A 185 6.95 27.08 -27.97
C SER A 185 7.89 28.26 -28.15
N ASP A 186 7.68 29.36 -27.42
CA ASP A 186 8.60 30.52 -27.42
C ASP A 186 9.97 30.17 -26.78
N HIS A 187 10.03 29.14 -25.96
CA HIS A 187 11.24 28.63 -25.32
C HIS A 187 11.80 27.33 -25.96
N ARG A 188 11.33 26.98 -27.18
CA ARG A 188 11.64 25.70 -27.84
C ARG A 188 13.16 25.39 -27.93
N ALA A 189 14.00 26.41 -28.05
CA ALA A 189 15.45 26.27 -28.18
C ALA A 189 16.14 25.72 -26.92
N ILE A 190 15.48 25.80 -25.75
CA ILE A 190 16.02 25.36 -24.45
C ILE A 190 15.47 23.95 -24.09
N LEU A 191 14.37 23.51 -24.74
CA LEU A 191 13.74 22.23 -24.44
C LEU A 191 14.60 21.05 -24.89
N ASP A 192 14.76 20.05 -24.02
CA ASP A 192 15.34 18.77 -24.39
C ASP A 192 14.39 17.92 -25.27
N GLU A 193 14.89 16.83 -25.85
CA GLU A 193 14.13 15.98 -26.77
C GLU A 193 12.85 15.41 -26.13
N ASP A 194 12.91 15.04 -24.86
CA ASP A 194 11.73 14.52 -24.13
C ASP A 194 10.68 15.63 -23.94
N SER A 195 11.13 16.84 -23.56
CA SER A 195 10.25 18.01 -23.40
C SER A 195 9.67 18.48 -24.73
N LEU A 196 10.40 18.37 -25.84
CA LEU A 196 9.87 18.65 -27.18
C LEU A 196 8.77 17.66 -27.57
N ASN A 197 8.92 16.38 -27.27
CA ASN A 197 7.87 15.38 -27.47
C ASN A 197 6.65 15.65 -26.60
N ARG A 198 6.86 16.10 -25.35
CA ARG A 198 5.79 16.46 -24.42
C ARG A 198 5.05 17.72 -24.85
N LEU A 199 5.75 18.70 -25.42
CA LEU A 199 5.16 19.94 -25.95
C LEU A 199 4.06 19.65 -26.95
N GLU A 200 4.27 18.68 -27.83
CA GLU A 200 3.30 18.31 -28.86
C GLU A 200 2.12 17.46 -28.31
N LYS A 201 2.44 16.54 -27.41
CA LYS A 201 1.46 15.56 -26.87
C LYS A 201 0.69 16.07 -25.66
N ASN A 202 1.41 16.53 -24.64
CA ASN A 202 0.83 17.03 -23.38
C ASN A 202 1.83 17.99 -22.68
N PRO A 203 1.77 19.31 -22.97
CA PRO A 203 2.71 20.29 -22.45
C PRO A 203 2.70 20.40 -20.92
N MET A 204 1.60 20.02 -20.23
CA MET A 204 1.55 20.00 -18.77
C MET A 204 2.60 19.06 -18.16
N ARG A 205 3.04 18.03 -18.89
CA ARG A 205 4.08 17.10 -18.42
C ARG A 205 5.49 17.67 -18.44
N ILE A 206 5.69 18.83 -19.07
CA ILE A 206 6.96 19.56 -18.99
C ILE A 206 7.16 20.10 -17.58
N LEU A 207 6.07 20.46 -16.89
CA LEU A 207 6.11 20.97 -15.51
C LEU A 207 6.71 19.96 -14.50
N ASP A 208 6.63 18.67 -14.77
CA ASP A 208 7.21 17.60 -13.95
C ASP A 208 8.67 17.25 -14.38
N SER A 209 9.28 18.02 -15.28
CA SER A 209 10.65 17.76 -15.69
C SER A 209 11.63 18.05 -14.54
N LYS A 210 12.53 17.10 -14.30
CA LYS A 210 13.62 17.22 -13.32
C LYS A 210 14.92 17.73 -13.94
N ASN A 211 14.88 18.12 -15.21
CA ASN A 211 16.04 18.70 -15.88
C ASN A 211 16.37 20.08 -15.26
N PRO A 212 17.58 20.27 -14.67
CA PRO A 212 17.96 21.53 -14.04
C PRO A 212 17.90 22.74 -14.99
N ASP A 213 18.21 22.54 -16.28
CA ASP A 213 18.24 23.59 -17.27
C ASP A 213 16.87 24.16 -17.60
N LEU A 214 15.80 23.40 -17.31
CA LEU A 214 14.42 23.80 -17.55
C LEU A 214 13.75 24.44 -16.33
N GLN A 215 14.35 24.38 -15.14
CA GLN A 215 13.68 24.81 -13.90
C GLN A 215 13.29 26.29 -13.95
N SER A 216 14.13 27.17 -14.48
CA SER A 216 13.85 28.60 -14.57
C SER A 216 12.65 28.92 -15.46
N ILE A 217 12.52 28.25 -16.62
CA ILE A 217 11.37 28.42 -17.51
C ILE A 217 10.09 27.77 -16.98
N ILE A 218 10.23 26.65 -16.25
CA ILE A 218 9.10 25.99 -15.57
C ILE A 218 8.59 26.88 -14.43
N GLU A 219 9.46 27.53 -13.68
CA GLU A 219 9.08 28.46 -12.61
C GLU A 219 8.34 29.71 -13.11
N ALA A 220 8.72 30.20 -14.27
CA ALA A 220 8.11 31.36 -14.88
C ALA A 220 6.87 31.03 -15.74
N SER A 221 6.51 29.74 -15.85
CA SER A 221 5.38 29.32 -16.69
C SER A 221 4.02 29.76 -16.11
N PRO A 222 2.99 29.92 -16.96
CA PRO A 222 1.62 30.17 -16.52
C PRO A 222 1.18 29.16 -15.47
N LYS A 223 0.34 29.58 -14.50
CA LYS A 223 -0.14 28.74 -13.40
C LYS A 223 -1.56 28.27 -13.66
N MET A 224 -1.83 26.98 -13.40
CA MET A 224 -3.18 26.43 -13.61
C MET A 224 -4.25 27.14 -12.78
N LEU A 225 -3.90 27.63 -11.60
CA LEU A 225 -4.83 28.31 -10.69
C LEU A 225 -5.41 29.61 -11.31
N ASP A 226 -4.67 30.28 -12.21
CA ASP A 226 -5.12 31.51 -12.89
C ASP A 226 -6.18 31.22 -13.98
N PHE A 227 -6.39 29.96 -14.34
CA PHE A 227 -7.31 29.51 -15.39
C PHE A 227 -8.54 28.77 -14.84
N LEU A 228 -8.65 28.66 -13.52
CA LEU A 228 -9.80 27.97 -12.91
C LEU A 228 -11.11 28.71 -13.21
N ASP A 229 -12.14 27.94 -13.45
CA ASP A 229 -13.51 28.45 -13.41
C ASP A 229 -13.94 28.71 -11.94
N ASN A 230 -15.01 29.48 -11.76
CA ASN A 230 -15.48 29.88 -10.44
C ASN A 230 -15.80 28.68 -9.55
N GLU A 231 -16.42 27.61 -10.10
CA GLU A 231 -16.76 26.41 -9.34
C GLU A 231 -15.50 25.68 -8.85
N SER A 232 -14.51 25.51 -9.74
CA SER A 232 -13.24 24.85 -9.37
C SER A 232 -12.43 25.67 -8.39
N SER A 233 -12.47 27.01 -8.49
CA SER A 233 -11.82 27.92 -7.54
C SER A 233 -12.47 27.84 -6.16
N GLU A 234 -13.81 27.93 -6.08
CA GLU A 234 -14.55 27.82 -4.82
C GLU A 234 -14.32 26.44 -4.16
N HIS A 235 -14.39 25.36 -4.94
CA HIS A 235 -14.09 24.01 -4.48
C HIS A 235 -12.69 23.92 -3.84
N PHE A 236 -11.70 24.53 -4.47
CA PHE A 236 -10.32 24.49 -3.97
C PHE A 236 -10.12 25.34 -2.73
N GLU A 237 -10.80 26.51 -2.61
CA GLU A 237 -10.78 27.33 -1.40
C GLU A 237 -11.39 26.58 -0.22
N ILE A 238 -12.56 25.94 -0.38
CA ILE A 238 -13.21 25.15 0.67
C ILE A 238 -12.30 24.00 1.12
N LEU A 239 -11.61 23.33 0.21
CA LEU A 239 -10.63 22.30 0.56
C LEU A 239 -9.49 22.85 1.43
N LYS A 240 -8.91 24.00 1.05
CA LYS A 240 -7.83 24.64 1.81
C LYS A 240 -8.29 25.03 3.23
N ASP A 241 -9.48 25.58 3.33
CA ASP A 241 -10.08 25.96 4.63
C ASP A 241 -10.33 24.73 5.50
N ALA A 242 -10.82 23.63 4.92
CA ALA A 242 -11.04 22.37 5.62
C ALA A 242 -9.72 21.77 6.16
N LEU A 243 -8.66 21.77 5.35
CA LEU A 243 -7.34 21.29 5.76
C LEU A 243 -6.74 22.17 6.87
N THR A 244 -6.83 23.49 6.71
CA THR A 244 -6.34 24.47 7.71
C THR A 244 -7.07 24.32 9.04
N SER A 245 -8.41 24.22 9.01
CA SER A 245 -9.24 24.04 10.21
C SER A 245 -8.96 22.74 10.96
N ASN A 246 -8.48 21.72 10.25
CA ASN A 246 -8.06 20.44 10.84
C ASN A 246 -6.57 20.37 11.17
N GLY A 247 -5.83 21.48 11.05
CA GLY A 247 -4.42 21.56 11.40
C GLY A 247 -3.49 20.76 10.49
N ILE A 248 -3.86 20.53 9.22
CA ILE A 248 -3.02 19.86 8.24
C ILE A 248 -2.26 20.90 7.44
N PRO A 249 -0.92 21.03 7.63
CA PRO A 249 -0.10 21.92 6.83
C PRO A 249 0.00 21.39 5.41
N PHE A 250 -0.02 22.29 4.43
CA PHE A 250 0.13 21.96 3.02
C PHE A 250 0.90 23.04 2.27
N ILE A 251 1.45 22.65 1.12
CA ILE A 251 2.06 23.57 0.15
C ILE A 251 1.19 23.60 -1.10
N LEU A 252 0.96 24.80 -1.61
CA LEU A 252 0.40 24.99 -2.95
C LEU A 252 1.51 24.74 -3.97
N ASN A 253 1.41 23.65 -4.73
CA ASN A 253 2.36 23.34 -5.78
C ASN A 253 1.68 23.47 -7.15
N ASP A 254 1.83 24.63 -7.76
CA ASP A 254 1.26 24.98 -9.08
C ASP A 254 1.80 24.13 -10.23
N LYS A 255 2.90 23.41 -10.03
CA LYS A 255 3.51 22.48 -10.98
C LYS A 255 3.01 21.04 -10.78
N LEU A 256 2.26 20.76 -9.70
CA LEU A 256 1.79 19.42 -9.39
C LEU A 256 0.79 18.96 -10.47
N VAL A 257 1.24 18.03 -11.28
CA VAL A 257 0.44 17.27 -12.23
C VAL A 257 0.56 15.79 -11.92
N ARG A 258 -0.38 14.99 -12.42
CA ARG A 258 -0.40 13.55 -12.15
C ARG A 258 0.02 12.75 -13.39
N GLY A 259 0.57 11.56 -13.16
CA GLY A 259 1.01 10.64 -14.21
C GLY A 259 -0.12 10.02 -15.05
N LEU A 260 -1.38 10.28 -14.71
CA LEU A 260 -2.59 9.74 -15.34
C LEU A 260 -3.47 10.91 -15.77
N ASP A 261 -4.12 10.81 -16.93
CA ASP A 261 -4.79 11.95 -17.57
C ASP A 261 -6.25 12.17 -17.10
N TYR A 262 -6.81 11.26 -16.31
CA TYR A 262 -8.20 11.32 -15.86
C TYR A 262 -8.50 12.34 -14.76
N TYR A 263 -7.50 12.91 -14.12
CA TYR A 263 -7.71 13.81 -12.98
C TYR A 263 -8.39 15.12 -13.36
N THR A 264 -9.23 15.61 -12.44
CA THR A 264 -9.94 16.90 -12.50
C THR A 264 -9.86 17.59 -11.15
N LYS A 265 -10.11 18.91 -11.08
CA LYS A 265 -10.14 19.66 -9.80
C LYS A 265 -8.96 19.29 -8.88
N THR A 266 -9.23 18.83 -7.68
CA THR A 266 -8.20 18.51 -6.64
C THR A 266 -7.22 17.46 -7.07
N VAL A 267 -5.92 17.74 -6.93
CA VAL A 267 -4.83 16.77 -6.95
C VAL A 267 -3.92 17.00 -5.75
N PHE A 268 -3.35 15.93 -5.21
CA PHE A 268 -2.45 16.01 -4.06
C PHE A 268 -1.40 14.91 -4.05
N GLU A 269 -0.29 15.19 -3.36
CA GLU A 269 0.77 14.24 -3.06
C GLU A 269 1.28 14.42 -1.63
N TRP A 270 1.62 13.30 -1.00
CA TRP A 270 2.45 13.26 0.19
C TRP A 270 3.86 12.89 -0.21
N THR A 271 4.79 13.80 -0.02
CA THR A 271 6.18 13.68 -0.45
C THR A 271 7.13 13.65 0.74
N THR A 272 8.35 13.11 0.53
CA THR A 272 9.43 13.08 1.52
C THR A 272 10.79 13.14 0.82
N ASP A 273 11.78 13.70 1.47
CA ASP A 273 13.17 13.70 1.04
C ASP A 273 13.95 12.41 1.43
N GLN A 274 13.37 11.60 2.33
CA GLN A 274 14.03 10.40 2.85
C GLN A 274 14.13 9.23 1.85
N LEU A 275 13.37 9.28 0.76
CA LEU A 275 13.36 8.25 -0.29
C LEU A 275 14.13 8.65 -1.55
N GLY A 276 14.95 9.67 -1.48
CA GLY A 276 15.76 10.18 -2.59
C GLY A 276 14.88 10.64 -3.77
N SER A 277 15.15 10.15 -4.99
CA SER A 277 14.41 10.54 -6.20
C SER A 277 12.95 10.05 -6.24
N GLN A 278 12.53 9.20 -5.31
CA GLN A 278 11.18 8.63 -5.21
C GLN A 278 10.37 9.29 -4.09
N ALA A 279 10.29 10.60 -4.11
CA ALA A 279 9.72 11.41 -3.04
C ALA A 279 8.25 11.10 -2.71
N THR A 280 7.42 10.77 -3.70
CA THR A 280 5.98 10.56 -3.49
C THR A 280 5.69 9.23 -2.81
N VAL A 281 5.07 9.27 -1.63
CA VAL A 281 4.62 8.10 -0.84
C VAL A 281 3.15 7.78 -1.11
N CYS A 282 2.33 8.82 -1.20
CA CYS A 282 0.90 8.74 -1.51
C CYS A 282 0.54 9.84 -2.49
N GLY A 283 -0.34 9.55 -3.40
CA GLY A 283 -0.83 10.58 -4.30
C GLY A 283 -2.16 10.21 -4.94
N GLY A 284 -2.95 11.24 -5.22
CA GLY A 284 -4.28 11.07 -5.75
C GLY A 284 -4.92 12.37 -6.18
N GLY A 285 -6.24 12.34 -6.26
CA GLY A 285 -7.05 13.48 -6.64
C GLY A 285 -8.43 13.06 -7.15
N ARG A 286 -9.21 14.06 -7.52
CA ARG A 286 -10.54 13.92 -8.09
C ARG A 286 -10.47 13.55 -9.58
N TYR A 287 -11.38 12.69 -10.01
CA TYR A 287 -11.47 12.22 -11.40
C TYR A 287 -12.92 12.07 -11.85
N ASP A 288 -13.66 13.19 -11.72
CA ASP A 288 -15.03 13.31 -12.20
C ASP A 288 -15.06 13.04 -13.72
N GLY A 289 -15.96 12.18 -14.17
CA GLY A 289 -16.07 11.79 -15.57
C GLY A 289 -15.52 10.42 -15.92
N LEU A 290 -14.59 9.83 -15.12
CA LEU A 290 -14.02 8.52 -15.40
C LEU A 290 -15.05 7.39 -15.41
N VAL A 291 -16.01 7.43 -14.48
CA VAL A 291 -17.10 6.43 -14.43
C VAL A 291 -17.94 6.50 -15.71
N LYS A 292 -18.28 7.70 -16.18
CA LYS A 292 -19.02 7.94 -17.44
C LYS A 292 -18.22 7.50 -18.67
N GLU A 293 -16.93 7.77 -18.70
CA GLU A 293 -16.02 7.36 -19.78
C GLU A 293 -15.97 5.85 -19.97
N LEU A 294 -16.09 5.10 -18.88
CA LEU A 294 -16.19 3.64 -18.89
C LEU A 294 -17.62 3.12 -19.13
N GLY A 295 -18.58 3.99 -19.41
CA GLY A 295 -19.96 3.63 -19.74
C GLY A 295 -20.90 3.54 -18.53
N GLY A 296 -20.48 4.03 -17.36
CA GLY A 296 -21.32 4.17 -16.17
C GLY A 296 -22.08 5.50 -16.12
N GLN A 297 -22.67 5.79 -14.96
CA GLN A 297 -23.34 7.06 -14.69
C GLN A 297 -22.34 8.22 -14.57
N ASP A 298 -22.78 9.44 -14.81
CA ASP A 298 -22.00 10.65 -14.58
C ASP A 298 -21.99 10.97 -13.08
N ILE A 299 -21.05 10.39 -12.35
CA ILE A 299 -20.88 10.60 -10.92
C ILE A 299 -19.46 11.06 -10.61
N PRO A 300 -19.31 11.97 -9.63
CA PRO A 300 -17.99 12.41 -9.21
C PRO A 300 -17.25 11.29 -8.47
N ALA A 301 -15.94 11.34 -8.54
CA ALA A 301 -15.09 10.39 -7.86
C ALA A 301 -13.75 11.02 -7.46
N ILE A 302 -13.23 10.56 -6.34
CA ILE A 302 -11.90 10.92 -5.84
C ILE A 302 -11.24 9.70 -5.21
N GLY A 303 -9.93 9.60 -5.36
CA GLY A 303 -9.18 8.54 -4.71
C GLY A 303 -7.69 8.82 -4.64
N CYS A 304 -6.99 7.96 -3.94
CA CYS A 304 -5.52 8.00 -3.92
C CYS A 304 -4.92 6.62 -3.68
N ALA A 305 -3.64 6.53 -3.97
CA ALA A 305 -2.85 5.32 -3.80
C ALA A 305 -1.61 5.56 -2.95
N ILE A 306 -1.33 4.64 -2.04
CA ILE A 306 -0.12 4.58 -1.22
C ILE A 306 0.77 3.47 -1.75
N GLY A 307 2.04 3.76 -2.02
CA GLY A 307 3.04 2.73 -2.34
C GLY A 307 3.51 2.02 -1.07
N VAL A 308 3.19 0.72 -0.94
CA VAL A 308 3.45 -0.04 0.30
C VAL A 308 4.94 -0.18 0.56
N GLU A 309 5.74 -0.46 -0.45
CA GLU A 309 7.20 -0.56 -0.34
C GLU A 309 7.82 0.75 0.16
N ARG A 310 7.36 1.88 -0.36
CA ARG A 310 7.83 3.21 0.07
C ARG A 310 7.41 3.51 1.51
N LEU A 311 6.14 3.23 1.84
CA LEU A 311 5.63 3.43 3.19
C LEU A 311 6.37 2.58 4.22
N THR A 312 6.57 1.29 3.94
CA THR A 312 7.27 0.38 4.86
C THR A 312 8.74 0.73 5.05
N GLU A 313 9.38 1.40 4.11
CA GLU A 313 10.74 1.92 4.32
C GLU A 313 10.78 3.08 5.32
N LEU A 314 9.74 3.91 5.36
CA LEU A 314 9.66 5.06 6.27
C LEU A 314 9.24 4.68 7.69
N VAL A 315 8.47 3.61 7.84
CA VAL A 315 8.04 3.15 9.15
C VAL A 315 9.26 2.68 9.95
N ALA A 316 9.57 3.35 11.05
CA ALA A 316 10.61 2.88 11.95
C ALA A 316 10.24 1.50 12.48
N VAL A 317 11.16 0.55 12.36
CA VAL A 317 11.01 -0.76 12.99
C VAL A 317 11.22 -0.55 14.48
N SER A 318 10.16 -0.21 15.21
CA SER A 318 10.16 -0.57 16.60
C SER A 318 9.93 -2.09 16.62
N SER A 319 10.99 -2.83 16.84
CA SER A 319 10.98 -4.27 17.11
C SER A 319 10.12 -4.64 18.33
N GLU A 320 9.43 -3.67 18.87
CA GLU A 320 8.58 -3.75 20.03
C GLU A 320 7.25 -3.06 19.75
N ASN A 321 6.40 -3.72 18.95
CA ASN A 321 4.98 -3.59 19.19
C ASN A 321 4.57 -4.72 20.14
N PRO A 322 4.48 -4.47 21.46
CA PRO A 322 4.14 -5.49 22.44
C PRO A 322 2.79 -6.16 22.17
N GLN A 323 1.90 -5.47 21.41
CA GLN A 323 0.56 -5.94 21.09
C GLN A 323 0.52 -7.03 20.01
N ASN A 324 1.61 -7.26 19.27
CA ASN A 324 1.67 -8.29 18.23
C ASN A 324 2.65 -9.44 18.55
N LYS A 325 3.31 -9.43 19.71
CA LYS A 325 4.20 -10.52 20.11
C LYS A 325 3.36 -11.65 20.70
N GLN A 326 2.87 -12.51 19.82
CA GLN A 326 2.17 -13.71 20.24
C GLN A 326 3.14 -14.62 21.05
N PRO A 327 2.73 -15.10 22.23
CA PRO A 327 3.55 -16.01 23.01
C PRO A 327 3.93 -17.23 22.18
N LYS A 328 5.20 -17.56 22.17
CA LYS A 328 5.72 -18.70 21.42
C LYS A 328 6.17 -19.80 22.37
N ILE A 329 5.55 -20.94 22.24
CA ILE A 329 5.82 -22.12 23.07
C ILE A 329 6.53 -23.16 22.21
N TYR A 330 7.63 -23.72 22.72
CA TYR A 330 8.31 -24.85 22.11
C TYR A 330 8.09 -26.12 22.96
N ILE A 331 7.65 -27.22 22.34
CA ILE A 331 7.49 -28.48 23.03
C ILE A 331 8.68 -29.38 22.73
N VAL A 332 9.45 -29.65 23.77
CA VAL A 332 10.57 -30.59 23.81
C VAL A 332 10.03 -31.96 24.20
N ALA A 333 10.10 -32.94 23.30
CA ALA A 333 9.58 -34.27 23.54
C ALA A 333 10.62 -35.32 23.15
N VAL A 334 10.98 -36.22 24.09
CA VAL A 334 11.98 -37.27 23.85
C VAL A 334 11.35 -38.62 24.09
N GLY A 335 11.28 -39.43 23.05
CA GLY A 335 10.63 -40.75 23.04
C GLY A 335 9.28 -40.75 22.36
N LYS A 336 8.92 -41.88 21.76
CA LYS A 336 7.72 -42.02 20.92
C LYS A 336 6.43 -41.69 21.63
N GLU A 337 6.31 -42.06 22.90
CA GLU A 337 5.13 -41.74 23.71
C GLU A 337 5.06 -40.27 24.05
N ALA A 338 6.21 -39.65 24.39
CA ALA A 338 6.32 -38.22 24.62
C ALA A 338 5.94 -37.40 23.37
N GLU A 339 6.38 -37.81 22.19
CA GLU A 339 6.03 -37.17 20.93
C GLU A 339 4.52 -37.21 20.66
N ASN A 340 3.84 -38.35 20.92
CA ASN A 340 2.40 -38.45 20.80
C ASN A 340 1.67 -37.54 21.81
N GLN A 341 2.13 -37.50 23.05
CA GLN A 341 1.54 -36.62 24.07
C GLN A 341 1.78 -35.14 23.77
N ALA A 342 2.95 -34.79 23.24
CA ALA A 342 3.26 -33.44 22.78
C ALA A 342 2.34 -32.99 21.67
N LEU A 343 2.01 -33.86 20.70
CA LEU A 343 1.06 -33.57 19.64
C LEU A 343 -0.33 -33.24 20.21
N VAL A 344 -0.84 -34.08 21.10
CA VAL A 344 -2.14 -33.83 21.75
C VAL A 344 -2.13 -32.55 22.57
N LEU A 345 -1.04 -32.27 23.30
CA LEU A 345 -0.90 -31.06 24.10
C LEU A 345 -0.82 -29.82 23.22
N SER A 346 -0.10 -29.89 22.10
CA SER A 346 0.04 -28.74 21.18
C SER A 346 -1.32 -28.28 20.64
N GLU A 347 -2.20 -29.20 20.27
CA GLU A 347 -3.52 -28.87 19.81
C GLU A 347 -4.38 -28.22 20.92
N LYS A 348 -4.35 -28.81 22.13
CA LYS A 348 -5.05 -28.21 23.27
C LYS A 348 -4.58 -26.80 23.60
N ILE A 349 -3.30 -26.50 23.42
CA ILE A 349 -2.75 -25.16 23.63
C ILE A 349 -3.24 -24.22 22.51
N ARG A 350 -3.25 -24.68 21.25
CA ARG A 350 -3.78 -23.90 20.12
C ARG A 350 -5.27 -23.57 20.30
N ASP A 351 -6.05 -24.50 20.88
CA ASP A 351 -7.48 -24.29 21.21
C ASP A 351 -7.71 -23.20 22.28
N LEU A 352 -6.68 -22.82 23.06
CA LEU A 352 -6.81 -21.68 23.97
C LEU A 352 -7.01 -20.34 23.23
N GLY A 353 -6.71 -20.29 21.94
CA GLY A 353 -6.80 -19.08 21.13
C GLY A 353 -5.71 -18.07 21.48
N ASN A 354 -6.05 -16.78 21.46
CA ASN A 354 -5.17 -15.66 21.84
C ASN A 354 -3.85 -15.55 21.05
N GLY A 355 -3.79 -16.15 19.86
CA GLY A 355 -2.63 -16.01 18.98
C GLY A 355 -1.40 -16.76 19.44
N ILE A 356 -1.51 -17.78 20.29
CA ILE A 356 -0.38 -18.58 20.78
C ILE A 356 0.27 -19.35 19.62
N SER A 357 1.57 -19.20 19.43
CA SER A 357 2.36 -20.03 18.51
C SER A 357 2.94 -21.23 19.22
N VAL A 358 2.63 -22.44 18.78
CA VAL A 358 3.18 -23.68 19.34
C VAL A 358 4.03 -24.38 18.29
N VAL A 359 5.31 -24.58 18.64
CA VAL A 359 6.29 -25.31 17.83
C VAL A 359 6.60 -26.63 18.51
N MET A 360 6.46 -27.72 17.79
CA MET A 360 6.90 -29.03 18.25
C MET A 360 8.22 -29.42 17.61
N ASN A 361 9.04 -30.16 18.36
CA ASN A 361 10.17 -30.82 17.74
C ASN A 361 9.70 -32.03 16.91
N MET A 362 9.92 -32.00 15.59
CA MET A 362 9.50 -33.07 14.68
C MET A 362 10.66 -34.02 14.27
N ASP A 363 11.90 -33.59 14.51
CA ASP A 363 13.10 -34.27 13.97
C ASP A 363 13.80 -35.15 15.03
N GLY A 364 13.13 -35.56 16.11
CA GLY A 364 13.74 -36.33 17.21
C GLY A 364 14.94 -35.61 17.83
N GLY A 365 15.87 -36.39 18.35
CA GLY A 365 17.10 -35.89 18.96
C GLY A 365 17.04 -35.83 20.50
N SER A 366 18.19 -35.64 21.11
CA SER A 366 18.33 -35.53 22.58
C SER A 366 17.72 -34.23 23.11
N PHE A 367 17.41 -34.17 24.40
CA PHE A 367 17.00 -32.97 25.12
C PHE A 367 17.88 -31.77 24.79
N LYS A 368 19.20 -31.93 24.85
CA LYS A 368 20.15 -30.86 24.55
C LYS A 368 20.01 -30.31 23.14
N GLN A 369 19.76 -31.17 22.16
CA GLN A 369 19.57 -30.74 20.77
C GLN A 369 18.24 -30.02 20.59
N GLN A 370 17.16 -30.52 21.20
CA GLN A 370 15.85 -29.91 21.14
C GLN A 370 15.82 -28.56 21.87
N PHE A 371 16.46 -28.40 23.02
CA PHE A 371 16.61 -27.12 23.70
C PHE A 371 17.37 -26.08 22.86
N LYS A 372 18.43 -26.50 22.16
CA LYS A 372 19.14 -25.62 21.23
C LYS A 372 18.24 -25.13 20.08
N ARG A 373 17.31 -26.00 19.63
CA ARG A 373 16.32 -25.61 18.62
C ARG A 373 15.28 -24.69 19.22
N ALA A 374 14.81 -24.92 20.45
CA ALA A 374 13.88 -24.04 21.16
C ALA A 374 14.47 -22.62 21.32
N ASP A 375 15.73 -22.53 21.75
CA ASP A 375 16.45 -21.26 21.87
C ASP A 375 16.56 -20.54 20.51
N LYS A 376 17.03 -21.25 19.49
CA LYS A 376 17.13 -20.71 18.12
C LYS A 376 15.76 -20.26 17.54
N SER A 377 14.67 -20.88 17.99
CA SER A 377 13.32 -20.52 17.54
C SER A 377 12.81 -19.21 18.14
N GLY A 378 13.48 -18.66 19.16
CA GLY A 378 13.04 -17.47 19.89
C GLY A 378 11.79 -17.71 20.71
N SER A 379 11.55 -18.94 21.20
CA SER A 379 10.39 -19.27 22.03
C SER A 379 10.48 -18.63 23.40
N ASP A 380 9.31 -18.27 23.95
CA ASP A 380 9.19 -17.67 25.28
C ASP A 380 9.22 -18.73 26.38
N LEU A 381 8.59 -19.88 26.10
CA LEU A 381 8.49 -21.02 27.00
C LEU A 381 8.92 -22.31 26.30
N ALA A 382 9.53 -23.23 27.04
CA ALA A 382 9.71 -24.60 26.65
C ALA A 382 8.85 -25.50 27.55
N LEU A 383 8.02 -26.35 26.94
CA LEU A 383 7.32 -27.45 27.62
C LEU A 383 8.11 -28.72 27.38
N ILE A 384 8.38 -29.49 28.44
CA ILE A 384 9.25 -30.65 28.40
C ILE A 384 8.40 -31.88 28.72
N ILE A 385 8.52 -32.90 27.89
CA ILE A 385 7.88 -34.22 28.08
C ILE A 385 8.95 -35.27 27.80
N GLY A 386 9.38 -35.96 28.82
CA GLY A 386 10.30 -37.08 28.77
C GLY A 386 9.71 -38.29 29.50
N GLU A 387 10.54 -39.30 29.75
CA GLU A 387 10.13 -40.52 30.49
C GLU A 387 9.66 -40.18 31.90
N GLU A 388 10.38 -39.32 32.62
CA GLU A 388 10.01 -38.88 33.97
C GLU A 388 8.65 -38.17 34.01
N GLU A 389 8.40 -37.27 33.05
CA GLU A 389 7.15 -36.56 32.96
C GLU A 389 5.96 -37.47 32.57
N ILE A 390 6.24 -38.51 31.77
CA ILE A 390 5.23 -39.53 31.44
C ILE A 390 4.84 -40.33 32.64
N GLU A 391 5.84 -40.86 33.39
CA GLU A 391 5.63 -41.69 34.58
C GLU A 391 4.95 -40.91 35.69
N SER A 392 5.35 -39.67 35.93
CA SER A 392 4.79 -38.79 36.96
C SER A 392 3.47 -38.06 36.52
N ARG A 393 3.05 -38.21 35.29
CA ARG A 393 1.91 -37.50 34.68
C ARG A 393 2.01 -35.99 34.78
N THR A 394 3.19 -35.46 34.57
CA THR A 394 3.47 -34.02 34.61
C THR A 394 3.95 -33.49 33.25
N VAL A 395 4.08 -32.18 33.15
CA VAL A 395 4.78 -31.45 32.08
C VAL A 395 5.69 -30.44 32.77
N SER A 396 6.93 -30.43 32.42
CA SER A 396 7.87 -29.44 32.96
C SER A 396 7.85 -28.18 32.10
N ILE A 397 7.73 -27.02 32.73
CA ILE A 397 7.65 -25.68 32.07
C ILE A 397 8.95 -24.93 32.40
N LYS A 398 9.63 -24.43 31.39
CA LYS A 398 10.81 -23.60 31.52
C LYS A 398 10.67 -22.29 30.73
N SER A 399 10.96 -21.17 31.40
CA SER A 399 11.09 -19.87 30.71
C SER A 399 12.37 -19.90 29.85
N MET A 400 12.26 -19.43 28.61
CA MET A 400 13.40 -19.28 27.70
C MET A 400 14.00 -17.86 27.76
N LYS A 401 13.34 -16.94 28.47
CA LYS A 401 13.74 -15.52 28.58
C LYS A 401 14.36 -15.15 29.92
N SER A 402 14.26 -16.03 30.91
CA SER A 402 14.79 -15.78 32.26
C SER A 402 15.45 -17.04 32.80
N ASP A 403 16.36 -16.85 33.74
CA ASP A 403 17.00 -17.96 34.47
C ASP A 403 16.06 -18.57 35.54
N ALA A 404 14.76 -18.43 35.39
CA ALA A 404 13.80 -19.03 36.29
C ALA A 404 13.93 -20.56 36.29
N GLU A 405 13.81 -21.15 37.49
CA GLU A 405 13.85 -22.61 37.66
C GLU A 405 12.71 -23.29 36.88
N GLN A 406 13.00 -24.47 36.37
CA GLN A 406 12.02 -25.32 35.72
C GLN A 406 10.96 -25.76 36.74
N LYS A 407 9.69 -25.60 36.37
CA LYS A 407 8.53 -25.96 37.19
C LYS A 407 7.83 -27.19 36.61
N SER A 408 7.69 -28.24 37.42
CA SER A 408 6.89 -29.40 37.06
C SER A 408 5.42 -29.18 37.43
N VAL A 409 4.49 -29.40 36.49
CA VAL A 409 3.07 -29.13 36.62
C VAL A 409 2.28 -30.38 36.22
N ASP A 410 1.25 -30.72 36.99
CA ASP A 410 0.34 -31.81 36.65
C ASP A 410 -0.25 -31.60 35.24
N LYS A 411 -0.26 -32.65 34.42
CA LYS A 411 -0.70 -32.62 33.05
C LYS A 411 -2.15 -32.06 32.87
N ALA A 412 -3.02 -32.28 33.85
CA ALA A 412 -4.38 -31.76 33.83
C ALA A 412 -4.42 -30.22 34.06
N LYS A 413 -3.42 -29.65 34.72
CA LYS A 413 -3.35 -28.23 35.07
C LYS A 413 -2.45 -27.41 34.14
N VAL A 414 -1.74 -28.05 33.23
CA VAL A 414 -0.75 -27.37 32.37
C VAL A 414 -1.36 -26.23 31.53
N LEU A 415 -2.59 -26.37 31.05
CA LEU A 415 -3.27 -25.35 30.27
C LEU A 415 -3.65 -24.11 31.11
N GLU A 416 -3.99 -24.30 32.39
CA GLU A 416 -4.25 -23.19 33.32
C GLU A 416 -2.96 -22.47 33.67
N GLU A 417 -1.87 -23.21 33.88
CA GLU A 417 -0.58 -22.63 34.18
C GLU A 417 -0.04 -21.81 32.99
N ILE A 418 -0.17 -22.30 31.77
CA ILE A 418 0.27 -21.57 30.56
C ILE A 418 -0.45 -20.23 30.43
N LYS A 419 -1.75 -20.15 30.80
CA LYS A 419 -2.51 -18.89 30.74
C LYS A 419 -1.89 -17.77 31.55
N GLN A 420 -1.08 -18.06 32.57
CA GLN A 420 -0.38 -17.03 33.37
C GLN A 420 0.76 -16.36 32.60
N TYR A 421 1.22 -16.95 31.50
CA TYR A 421 2.29 -16.45 30.65
C TYR A 421 1.76 -15.82 29.33
N LEU A 422 0.43 -15.83 29.14
CA LEU A 422 -0.25 -15.25 27.97
C LEU A 422 -0.74 -13.83 28.26
#